data_85d75142e05fb4ab823129822de8a0da
#
_entry.id   85d75142e05fb4ab823129822de8a0da
#
_cell.length_a   1.000
_cell.length_b   1.000
_cell.length_c   1.000
_cell.angle_alpha   90.00
_cell.angle_beta   90.00
_cell.angle_gamma   90.00
#
_symmetry.space_group_name_H-M   'P 1'
#
loop_
_entity.id
_entity.type
_entity.pdbx_description
1 polymer ?
#
loop_
_entity_poly.entity_id
_entity_poly.type
_entity_poly.pdbx_seq_one_letter_code
_entity_poly.pdbx_strand_id
1 'polypeptide(L)'
;MDTTELFPFLFSGNFDHGLRNSGHLQQQPSPQILSHDQIFRAQVGETLVLPCQVANLGTYVLMWKQQKRVLTAGTLVVRKDYRMRLRDDFSLELSELKPDDQGTYACEIDVMGKPISITHKVQSLAQGHYTFAHNIFECYTFGS
;
A
#
# COMPACT_ATOMS: atom_id res chain seq x y z
N MET A 1 42.53 36.36 13.19
CA MET A 1 42.35 36.24 13.40
C MET A 1 41.83 36.41 13.46
N ASP A 2 42.05 36.22 13.03
CA ASP A 2 41.63 36.08 13.04
C ASP A 2 41.07 36.07 12.73
N THR A 3 41.18 35.95 12.62
CA THR A 3 40.69 35.73 12.49
C THR A 3 40.15 35.71 12.10
N THR A 4 40.33 35.56 12.00
CA THR A 4 39.82 35.32 11.83
C THR A 4 39.30 35.23 11.41
N GLU A 5 39.24 34.91 11.18
CA GLU A 5 38.84 34.62 11.09
C GLU A 5 38.14 34.38 10.82
N LEU A 6 38.28 34.31 10.47
CA LEU A 6 37.70 33.97 10.52
C LEU A 6 36.99 33.97 10.33
N PHE A 7 37.00 33.96 10.04
CA PHE A 7 36.30 33.85 10.17
C PHE A 7 35.59 34.06 9.91
N PRO A 8 35.88 33.83 9.49
CA PRO A 8 35.23 33.78 9.48
C PRO A 8 34.53 33.94 9.12
N PHE A 9 34.52 33.79 8.67
CA PHE A 9 33.93 33.76 8.71
C PHE A 9 33.25 33.92 8.49
N LEU A 10 33.45 33.47 8.00
CA LEU A 10 33.04 33.49 8.17
C LEU A 10 32.42 33.79 7.95
N PHE A 11 32.42 33.62 7.48
CA PHE A 11 31.92 33.77 7.60
C PHE A 11 31.26 34.07 7.32
N SER A 12 31.50 33.80 6.83
CA SER A 12 31.03 33.79 6.82
C SER A 12 30.19 33.95 6.39
N GLY A 13 30.25 33.86 5.87
CA GLY A 13 29.68 33.57 5.85
C GLY A 13 28.86 33.67 5.25
N ASN A 14 28.67 33.51 4.99
CA ASN A 14 28.07 33.32 4.83
C ASN A 14 27.33 33.40 4.43
N PHE A 15 27.19 33.16 4.18
CA PHE A 15 26.60 32.90 4.14
C PHE A 15 25.94 32.93 3.69
N ASP A 16 25.89 32.76 3.33
CA ASP A 16 25.35 32.35 3.17
C ASP A 16 24.77 32.34 2.74
N HIS A 17 24.70 32.03 2.45
CA HIS A 17 24.21 31.51 2.31
C HIS A 17 23.53 31.30 2.11
N GLY A 18 23.51 31.20 1.88
CA GLY A 18 23.02 30.45 2.01
C GLY A 18 22.38 30.27 1.75
N LEU A 19 22.44 30.21 1.74
CA LEU A 19 21.90 29.57 1.77
C LEU A 19 21.47 29.16 1.52
N ARG A 20 21.71 29.00 1.55
CA ARG A 20 21.39 28.46 1.30
C ARG A 20 20.88 27.64 1.29
N ASN A 21 20.91 27.39 1.34
CA ASN A 21 20.47 26.66 1.24
C ASN A 21 20.01 25.88 1.31
N SER A 22 20.26 25.57 1.32
CA SER A 22 20.02 24.88 1.55
C SER A 22 19.27 24.16 1.80
N GLY A 23 19.06 24.12 2.28
CA GLY A 23 18.24 23.36 2.87
C GLY A 23 17.37 22.59 2.05
N HIS A 24 16.94 23.08 1.45
CA HIS A 24 16.18 22.62 0.55
C HIS A 24 16.59 21.38 0.04
N LEU A 25 17.57 21.31 0.20
CA LEU A 25 18.16 20.32 -0.31
C LEU A 25 17.60 19.10 0.11
N GLN A 26 16.98 19.07 1.07
CA GLN A 26 16.55 17.92 1.56
C GLN A 26 15.22 17.64 1.14
N GLN A 27 14.94 17.63 -0.09
CA GLN A 27 13.72 17.13 -0.58
C GLN A 27 13.71 15.67 -0.37
N GLN A 28 12.82 15.19 0.45
CA GLN A 28 12.65 13.77 0.61
C GLN A 28 12.10 13.22 -0.68
N PRO A 29 12.56 12.06 -1.10
CA PRO A 29 12.02 11.43 -2.30
C PRO A 29 10.54 11.14 -2.10
N SER A 30 9.80 11.25 -3.17
CA SER A 30 8.36 11.00 -3.12
C SER A 30 8.07 9.52 -2.89
N PRO A 31 7.01 9.21 -2.20
CA PRO A 31 6.64 7.81 -2.01
C PRO A 31 6.24 7.18 -3.33
N GLN A 32 6.52 5.90 -3.45
CA GLN A 32 6.21 5.13 -4.65
C GLN A 32 5.67 3.78 -4.25
N ILE A 33 4.70 3.29 -4.99
CA ILE A 33 4.23 1.93 -4.83
C ILE A 33 4.92 1.09 -5.89
N LEU A 34 5.68 0.10 -5.45
CA LEU A 34 6.49 -0.73 -6.33
C LEU A 34 5.72 -1.94 -6.85
N SER A 35 4.69 -2.34 -6.17
CA SER A 35 3.83 -3.43 -6.62
C SER A 35 2.95 -2.96 -7.77
N HIS A 36 2.43 -3.91 -8.53
CA HIS A 36 1.58 -3.60 -9.68
C HIS A 36 0.21 -4.22 -9.50
N ASP A 37 -0.75 -3.72 -10.27
CA ASP A 37 -2.10 -4.26 -10.29
C ASP A 37 -2.06 -5.74 -10.67
N GLN A 38 -2.82 -6.55 -9.97
CA GLN A 38 -2.85 -7.99 -10.19
C GLN A 38 -4.25 -8.55 -9.99
N ILE A 39 -4.48 -9.70 -10.60
CA ILE A 39 -5.71 -10.45 -10.41
C ILE A 39 -5.35 -11.71 -9.65
N PHE A 40 -5.99 -11.90 -8.50
CA PHE A 40 -5.77 -13.06 -7.66
C PHE A 40 -7.00 -13.96 -7.74
N ARG A 41 -6.78 -15.22 -8.03
CA ARG A 41 -7.85 -16.22 -8.03
C ARG A 41 -7.51 -17.25 -6.98
N ALA A 42 -8.42 -17.49 -6.08
CA ALA A 42 -8.19 -18.44 -5.01
C ALA A 42 -9.50 -19.12 -4.65
N GLN A 43 -9.38 -20.31 -4.10
CA GLN A 43 -10.54 -21.05 -3.69
C GLN A 43 -11.05 -20.55 -2.35
N VAL A 44 -12.34 -20.71 -2.15
CA VAL A 44 -12.96 -20.42 -0.86
C VAL A 44 -12.24 -21.22 0.21
N GLY A 45 -11.91 -20.58 1.30
CA GLY A 45 -11.17 -21.19 2.41
C GLY A 45 -9.67 -20.94 2.39
N GLU A 46 -9.13 -20.52 1.27
CA GLU A 46 -7.68 -20.28 1.19
C GLU A 46 -7.30 -18.92 1.77
N THR A 47 -6.02 -18.73 1.94
CA THR A 47 -5.47 -17.46 2.41
C THR A 47 -4.82 -16.76 1.23
N LEU A 48 -5.15 -15.48 1.06
CA LEU A 48 -4.55 -14.64 0.05
C LEU A 48 -3.69 -13.57 0.71
N VAL A 49 -2.60 -13.22 0.04
CA VAL A 49 -1.77 -12.10 0.46
C VAL A 49 -1.68 -11.14 -0.71
N LEU A 50 -2.21 -9.95 -0.52
CA LEU A 50 -2.22 -8.91 -1.55
C LEU A 50 -1.03 -8.00 -1.29
N PRO A 51 -0.06 -7.96 -2.20
CA PRO A 51 1.16 -7.19 -1.96
C PRO A 51 0.98 -5.70 -2.19
N CYS A 52 1.67 -4.90 -1.40
CA CYS A 52 1.80 -3.47 -1.65
C CYS A 52 3.15 -3.02 -1.12
N GLN A 53 4.19 -3.24 -1.92
CA GLN A 53 5.52 -2.80 -1.55
C GLN A 53 5.67 -1.33 -1.88
N VAL A 54 6.23 -0.57 -0.95
CA VAL A 54 6.37 0.86 -1.12
C VAL A 54 7.79 1.29 -0.85
N ALA A 55 8.19 2.37 -1.49
CA ALA A 55 9.47 3.00 -1.25
C ALA A 55 9.23 4.43 -0.81
N ASN A 56 10.06 4.90 0.09
CA ASN A 56 10.05 6.29 0.54
C ASN A 56 8.71 6.73 1.15
N LEU A 57 8.09 5.83 1.91
CA LEU A 57 6.80 6.14 2.52
C LEU A 57 6.88 7.34 3.46
N GLY A 58 7.98 7.45 4.21
CA GLY A 58 8.16 8.58 5.11
C GLY A 58 7.02 8.68 6.12
N THR A 59 6.45 9.86 6.22
CA THR A 59 5.35 10.11 7.15
C THR A 59 3.99 9.96 6.49
N TYR A 60 3.94 9.59 5.21
CA TYR A 60 2.66 9.40 4.55
C TYR A 60 1.97 8.13 5.06
N VAL A 61 0.67 8.10 4.97
CA VAL A 61 -0.12 6.99 5.47
C VAL A 61 -0.58 6.14 4.31
N LEU A 62 -0.30 4.85 4.38
CA LEU A 62 -0.75 3.89 3.39
C LEU A 62 -2.08 3.31 3.87
N MET A 63 -3.03 3.21 2.98
CA MET A 63 -4.35 2.67 3.29
C MET A 63 -4.71 1.56 2.35
N TRP A 64 -5.34 0.51 2.88
CA TRP A 64 -6.01 -0.48 2.06
C TRP A 64 -7.49 -0.15 2.08
N LYS A 65 -8.09 -0.23 0.90
CA LYS A 65 -9.52 0.04 0.74
C LYS A 65 -10.16 -1.06 -0.09
N GLN A 66 -11.39 -1.38 0.24
CA GLN A 66 -12.22 -2.22 -0.61
C GLN A 66 -13.35 -1.34 -1.11
N GLN A 67 -13.32 -1.00 -2.37
CA GLN A 67 -14.19 0.02 -2.93
C GLN A 67 -14.01 1.33 -2.14
N LYS A 68 -15.01 1.83 -1.47
CA LYS A 68 -14.88 3.06 -0.70
C LYS A 68 -14.66 2.82 0.79
N ARG A 69 -14.56 1.57 1.19
CA ARG A 69 -14.45 1.24 2.61
C ARG A 69 -12.98 1.10 2.98
N VAL A 70 -12.56 1.83 3.98
CA VAL A 70 -11.19 1.74 4.49
C VAL A 70 -11.05 0.48 5.31
N LEU A 71 -10.05 -0.33 4.99
CA LEU A 71 -9.75 -1.56 5.71
C LEU A 71 -8.63 -1.35 6.71
N THR A 72 -7.57 -0.66 6.28
CA THR A 72 -6.44 -0.35 7.16
C THR A 72 -6.00 1.09 6.91
N ALA A 73 -5.37 1.69 7.90
CA ALA A 73 -4.78 3.01 7.79
C ALA A 73 -3.48 2.99 8.58
N GLY A 74 -2.36 3.15 7.89
CA GLY A 74 -1.04 2.97 8.50
C GLY A 74 -0.90 1.54 8.99
N THR A 75 -0.65 1.37 10.27
CA THR A 75 -0.55 0.04 10.88
C THR A 75 -1.83 -0.38 11.57
N LEU A 76 -2.86 0.45 11.52
CA LEU A 76 -4.12 0.18 12.20
C LEU A 76 -5.07 -0.56 11.27
N VAL A 77 -5.60 -1.69 11.73
CA VAL A 77 -6.66 -2.40 11.02
C VAL A 77 -7.97 -1.80 11.47
N VAL A 78 -8.62 -1.06 10.60
CA VAL A 78 -9.84 -0.33 10.89
C VAL A 78 -11.04 -1.27 10.86
N ARG A 79 -11.06 -2.16 9.87
CA ARG A 79 -12.18 -3.09 9.75
C ARG A 79 -11.98 -4.24 10.73
N LYS A 80 -12.97 -4.48 11.54
CA LYS A 80 -12.88 -5.56 12.50
C LYS A 80 -13.30 -6.87 11.87
N ASP A 81 -12.33 -7.56 11.34
CA ASP A 81 -12.51 -8.87 10.74
C ASP A 81 -11.26 -9.67 11.07
N TYR A 82 -11.41 -10.71 11.89
CA TYR A 82 -10.27 -11.46 12.38
C TYR A 82 -9.50 -12.15 11.26
N ARG A 83 -10.11 -12.31 10.10
CA ARG A 83 -9.47 -12.94 8.95
C ARG A 83 -8.54 -11.99 8.21
N MET A 84 -8.64 -10.71 8.52
CA MET A 84 -7.87 -9.68 7.84
C MET A 84 -6.71 -9.23 8.69
N ARG A 85 -5.52 -9.29 8.15
CA ARG A 85 -4.32 -8.88 8.87
C ARG A 85 -3.44 -8.05 7.95
N LEU A 86 -2.83 -7.03 8.53
CA LEU A 86 -1.84 -6.23 7.82
C LEU A 86 -0.46 -6.76 8.22
N ARG A 87 0.34 -7.08 7.22
CA ARG A 87 1.70 -7.56 7.47
C ARG A 87 2.66 -6.38 7.60
N ASP A 88 3.86 -6.66 8.10
CA ASP A 88 4.87 -5.63 8.32
C ASP A 88 5.29 -4.94 7.04
N ASP A 89 5.18 -5.60 5.90
CA ASP A 89 5.51 -5.04 4.61
C ASP A 89 4.30 -4.38 3.94
N PHE A 90 3.25 -4.12 4.70
CA PHE A 90 1.99 -3.53 4.24
C PHE A 90 1.19 -4.42 3.30
N SER A 91 1.55 -5.68 3.14
CA SER A 91 0.70 -6.63 2.41
C SER A 91 -0.56 -6.89 3.23
N LEU A 92 -1.68 -7.01 2.55
CA LEU A 92 -2.95 -7.32 3.20
C LEU A 92 -3.21 -8.82 3.09
N GLU A 93 -3.34 -9.48 4.23
CA GLU A 93 -3.62 -10.90 4.27
C GLU A 93 -5.09 -11.12 4.56
N LEU A 94 -5.71 -11.96 3.74
CA LEU A 94 -7.10 -12.39 3.92
C LEU A 94 -7.10 -13.88 4.09
N SER A 95 -7.44 -14.37 5.26
CA SER A 95 -7.51 -15.79 5.50
C SER A 95 -8.95 -16.28 5.38
N GLU A 96 -9.13 -17.58 5.21
CA GLU A 96 -10.45 -18.19 5.11
C GLU A 96 -11.31 -17.46 4.09
N LEU A 97 -10.82 -17.36 2.88
CA LEU A 97 -11.48 -16.59 1.84
C LEU A 97 -12.94 -17.01 1.66
N LYS A 98 -13.81 -16.03 1.58
CA LYS A 98 -15.25 -16.24 1.37
C LYS A 98 -15.66 -15.67 0.02
N PRO A 99 -16.78 -16.11 -0.52
CA PRO A 99 -17.27 -15.53 -1.77
C PRO A 99 -17.48 -14.02 -1.68
N ASP A 100 -17.88 -13.52 -0.54
CA ASP A 100 -18.13 -12.10 -0.37
C ASP A 100 -16.85 -11.28 -0.37
N ASP A 101 -15.69 -11.92 -0.27
CA ASP A 101 -14.40 -11.20 -0.28
C ASP A 101 -13.99 -10.81 -1.69
N GLN A 102 -14.63 -11.35 -2.72
CA GLN A 102 -14.25 -11.00 -4.07
C GLN A 102 -14.57 -9.53 -4.33
N GLY A 103 -13.78 -8.93 -5.19
CA GLY A 103 -13.92 -7.52 -5.51
C GLY A 103 -12.57 -6.87 -5.69
N THR A 104 -12.57 -5.56 -5.61
CA THR A 104 -11.38 -4.74 -5.87
C THR A 104 -10.83 -4.20 -4.57
N TYR A 105 -9.54 -4.42 -4.37
CA TYR A 105 -8.83 -3.95 -3.20
C TYR A 105 -7.75 -2.98 -3.65
N ALA A 106 -7.75 -1.78 -3.13
CA ALA A 106 -6.80 -0.75 -3.50
C ALA A 106 -5.84 -0.47 -2.36
N CYS A 107 -4.56 -0.39 -2.69
CA CYS A 107 -3.54 0.09 -1.77
C CYS A 107 -3.23 1.51 -2.21
N GLU A 108 -3.37 2.48 -1.32
CA GLU A 108 -3.34 3.88 -1.66
C GLU A 108 -2.53 4.70 -0.70
N ILE A 109 -1.80 5.68 -1.20
CA ILE A 109 -1.09 6.66 -0.39
C ILE A 109 -1.51 8.03 -0.88
N ASP A 110 -2.01 8.86 0.03
CA ASP A 110 -2.38 10.21 -0.33
C ASP A 110 -1.16 11.11 -0.22
N VAL A 111 -0.67 11.58 -1.35
CA VAL A 111 0.49 12.44 -1.40
C VAL A 111 0.02 13.86 -1.67
N MET A 112 -0.18 14.59 -0.60
CA MET A 112 -0.57 16.01 -0.67
C MET A 112 -1.83 16.24 -1.53
N GLY A 113 -2.84 15.43 -1.28
CA GLY A 113 -4.10 15.56 -2.01
C GLY A 113 -4.13 14.86 -3.35
N LYS A 114 -3.04 14.20 -3.73
CA LYS A 114 -3.00 13.42 -4.97
C LYS A 114 -2.70 11.98 -4.62
N PRO A 115 -3.70 11.13 -4.62
CA PRO A 115 -3.46 9.74 -4.25
C PRO A 115 -2.72 8.99 -5.35
N ILE A 116 -1.79 8.15 -4.93
CA ILE A 116 -1.20 7.15 -5.81
C ILE A 116 -1.71 5.81 -5.32
N SER A 117 -2.03 4.92 -6.22
CA SER A 117 -2.63 3.66 -5.81
C SER A 117 -2.40 2.57 -6.82
N ILE A 118 -2.48 1.34 -6.33
CA ILE A 118 -2.59 0.16 -7.16
C ILE A 118 -3.84 -0.58 -6.75
N THR A 119 -4.31 -1.44 -7.63
CA THR A 119 -5.57 -2.14 -7.44
C THR A 119 -5.38 -3.63 -7.70
N HIS A 120 -5.79 -4.44 -6.77
CA HIS A 120 -5.82 -5.89 -6.96
C HIS A 120 -7.26 -6.34 -7.05
N LYS A 121 -7.52 -7.25 -7.98
CA LYS A 121 -8.84 -7.82 -8.13
C LYS A 121 -8.82 -9.22 -7.56
N VAL A 122 -9.70 -9.51 -6.63
CA VAL A 122 -9.80 -10.81 -5.99
C VAL A 122 -11.01 -11.53 -6.54
N GLN A 123 -10.79 -12.74 -7.00
CA GLN A 123 -11.85 -13.62 -7.47
C GLN A 123 -11.82 -14.89 -6.64
N SER A 124 -12.93 -15.19 -6.00
CA SER A 124 -13.04 -16.41 -5.21
C SER A 124 -13.71 -17.47 -6.05
N LEU A 125 -13.15 -18.67 -6.00
CA LEU A 125 -13.68 -19.80 -6.74
C LEU A 125 -14.36 -20.74 -5.78
N ALA A 126 -15.49 -21.25 -6.20
CA ALA A 126 -16.20 -22.21 -5.39
C ALA A 126 -15.37 -23.46 -5.24
N GLN A 127 -15.38 -24.03 -4.04
CA GLN A 127 -14.60 -25.16 -3.76
C GLN A 127 -15.40 -26.41 -3.92
N GLY A 128 -14.80 -27.33 -4.50
CA GLY A 128 -15.25 -28.58 -4.33
C GLY A 128 -16.32 -29.15 -5.09
N HIS A 129 -17.25 -29.45 -4.60
CA HIS A 129 -18.24 -30.16 -4.99
C HIS A 129 -18.74 -30.07 -6.29
N TYR A 130 -18.34 -29.27 -6.82
CA TYR A 130 -18.50 -29.11 -8.10
C TYR A 130 -17.99 -30.30 -8.76
N THR A 131 -17.73 -31.20 -8.15
CA THR A 131 -17.35 -32.39 -8.77
C THR A 131 -18.42 -32.85 -9.73
N PHE A 132 -19.52 -32.31 -9.77
CA PHE A 132 -20.48 -32.69 -10.75
C PHE A 132 -20.17 -31.96 -12.02
N ALA A 133 -19.92 -32.66 -13.06
CA ALA A 133 -19.50 -32.07 -14.29
C ALA A 133 -20.45 -31.00 -14.80
N HIS A 134 -21.71 -31.18 -14.63
CA HIS A 134 -22.62 -30.19 -15.15
C HIS A 134 -22.66 -28.91 -14.32
N ASN A 135 -22.06 -28.91 -13.18
CA ASN A 135 -22.02 -27.71 -12.35
C ASN A 135 -20.75 -26.90 -12.49
N ILE A 136 -19.92 -27.31 -13.37
CA ILE A 136 -18.63 -26.64 -13.52
C ILE A 136 -18.80 -25.17 -13.84
N PHE A 137 -19.79 -24.83 -14.64
CA PHE A 137 -19.98 -23.46 -14.99
C PHE A 137 -20.33 -22.60 -13.79
N GLU A 138 -21.09 -23.14 -12.91
CA GLU A 138 -21.49 -22.37 -11.76
C GLU A 138 -20.35 -22.12 -10.82
N CYS A 139 -19.40 -23.02 -10.79
CA CYS A 139 -18.23 -22.81 -9.98
C CYS A 139 -17.44 -21.61 -10.45
N TYR A 140 -17.46 -21.33 -11.72
CA TYR A 140 -16.67 -20.25 -12.24
C TYR A 140 -17.34 -18.90 -12.20
N THR A 141 -18.64 -18.88 -12.12
CA THR A 141 -19.33 -17.62 -12.05
C THR A 141 -19.09 -16.93 -10.74
N PHE A 142 -18.64 -17.70 -9.76
CA PHE A 142 -18.42 -17.15 -8.48
C PHE A 142 -17.39 -16.09 -8.46
N GLY A 143 -16.42 -16.15 -9.24
CA GLY A 143 -15.36 -15.18 -9.28
C GLY A 143 -15.60 -14.06 -10.27
N SER A 144 -16.62 -14.13 -10.99
CA SER A 144 -16.88 -13.10 -11.99
C SER A 144 -17.90 -12.06 -11.51
#